data_5ec686bee090ebcac81b52d75fce8fda
#
_entry.id   5ec686bee090ebcac81b52d75fce8fda
#
_cell.length_a   1.000
_cell.length_b   1.000
_cell.length_c   1.000
_cell.angle_alpha   90.00
_cell.angle_beta   90.00
_cell.angle_gamma   90.00
#
_symmetry.space_group_name_H-M   'P 1'
#
loop_
_entity.id
_entity.type
_entity.pdbx_description
1 polymer ?
#
loop_
_entity_poly.entity_id
_entity_poly.type
_entity_poly.pdbx_seq_one_letter_code
_entity_poly.pdbx_strand_id
1 'polypeptide(L)'
;MLLYELSPFSLQFPNPETALRDPNGLLAYGGDLSPERLLSAYRQGIFPWFSPGEPILWWCPDPRAVLFPAQFHLSRSMKKFMRRSDYRVTLNQAFEAVISACASEREEGTWIGRDIVRAYIQLHLSGLAHSVEVWRGAELVGGLYGIAQGALFCGESMFSRADNASKYALAAFMQHFVRHGGQLIDCQVLNDHTASLGAGDIPRREFLNALNRLQQAALIDGCWYPQPLDAPVIDTPSAGDK
;
A
#
# COMPACT_ATOMS: atom_id res chain seq x y z
N MET A 1 0.43 -17.24 -25.78
CA MET A 1 -0.01 -15.85 -25.88
C MET A 1 1.22 -14.98 -25.74
N LEU A 2 1.46 -14.02 -26.66
CA LEU A 2 2.63 -13.13 -26.56
C LEU A 2 2.33 -12.07 -25.49
N LEU A 3 3.28 -11.88 -24.55
CA LEU A 3 3.21 -10.80 -23.56
C LEU A 3 3.32 -9.45 -24.29
N TYR A 4 2.52 -8.47 -23.86
CA TYR A 4 2.45 -7.16 -24.50
C TYR A 4 3.69 -6.32 -24.11
N GLU A 5 4.38 -5.76 -25.11
CA GLU A 5 5.46 -4.80 -24.91
C GLU A 5 4.90 -3.37 -24.88
N LEU A 6 5.19 -2.61 -23.82
CA LEU A 6 4.75 -1.23 -23.71
C LEU A 6 5.64 -0.32 -24.55
N SER A 7 5.00 0.50 -25.39
CA SER A 7 5.70 1.55 -26.14
C SER A 7 6.27 2.62 -25.21
N PRO A 8 7.51 3.09 -25.40
CA PRO A 8 8.04 4.23 -24.64
C PRO A 8 7.36 5.56 -25.00
N PHE A 9 6.62 5.61 -26.10
CA PHE A 9 5.95 6.82 -26.61
C PHE A 9 4.45 6.89 -26.28
N SER A 10 3.90 5.92 -25.55
CA SER A 10 2.47 5.86 -25.22
C SER A 10 2.29 5.39 -23.78
N LEU A 11 1.41 6.05 -23.04
CA LEU A 11 1.04 5.68 -21.67
C LEU A 11 -0.07 4.61 -21.62
N GLN A 12 -0.48 4.08 -22.76
CA GLN A 12 -1.55 3.08 -22.86
C GLN A 12 -1.09 1.73 -22.32
N PHE A 13 -1.97 1.08 -21.57
CA PHE A 13 -1.85 -0.29 -21.14
C PHE A 13 -2.86 -1.18 -21.85
N PRO A 14 -2.57 -2.48 -22.06
CA PRO A 14 -3.58 -3.43 -22.47
C PRO A 14 -4.68 -3.54 -21.40
N ASN A 15 -5.85 -4.04 -21.78
CA ASN A 15 -6.95 -4.23 -20.83
C ASN A 15 -6.52 -5.14 -19.68
N PRO A 16 -6.60 -4.71 -18.40
CA PRO A 16 -6.23 -5.53 -17.23
C PRO A 16 -6.88 -6.91 -17.18
N GLU A 17 -8.07 -7.05 -17.71
CA GLU A 17 -8.78 -8.34 -17.81
C GLU A 17 -8.06 -9.37 -18.70
N THR A 18 -7.11 -8.93 -19.53
CA THR A 18 -6.32 -9.82 -20.42
C THR A 18 -5.02 -10.33 -19.79
N ALA A 19 -4.74 -9.95 -18.53
CA ALA A 19 -3.56 -10.44 -17.81
C ALA A 19 -3.53 -11.97 -17.75
N LEU A 20 -2.30 -12.52 -17.82
CA LEU A 20 -2.07 -13.96 -17.84
C LEU A 20 -2.63 -14.64 -16.58
N ARG A 21 -2.99 -15.91 -16.72
CA ARG A 21 -3.34 -16.77 -15.56
C ARG A 21 -2.08 -17.42 -14.96
N ASP A 22 -1.06 -17.63 -15.77
CA ASP A 22 0.24 -18.16 -15.36
C ASP A 22 1.35 -17.49 -16.18
N PRO A 23 2.28 -16.74 -15.54
CA PRO A 23 2.21 -16.32 -14.14
C PRO A 23 1.01 -15.39 -13.88
N ASN A 24 0.33 -15.61 -12.72
CA ASN A 24 -0.93 -14.95 -12.38
C ASN A 24 -0.82 -13.42 -12.35
N GLY A 25 -1.53 -12.78 -13.26
CA GLY A 25 -1.66 -11.33 -13.33
C GLY A 25 -0.61 -10.63 -14.17
N LEU A 26 0.38 -11.32 -14.76
CA LEU A 26 1.33 -10.69 -15.65
C LEU A 26 0.61 -10.14 -16.90
N LEU A 27 0.73 -8.82 -17.13
CA LEU A 27 -0.01 -8.13 -18.17
C LEU A 27 0.87 -7.61 -19.30
N ALA A 28 2.01 -7.00 -18.96
CA ALA A 28 2.88 -6.36 -19.93
C ALA A 28 4.33 -6.26 -19.41
N TYR A 29 5.25 -5.92 -20.31
CA TYR A 29 6.64 -5.59 -19.94
C TYR A 29 7.12 -4.33 -20.65
N GLY A 30 8.22 -3.75 -20.16
CA GLY A 30 8.86 -2.56 -20.74
C GLY A 30 8.21 -1.25 -20.30
N GLY A 31 8.27 -0.23 -21.15
CA GLY A 31 7.89 1.12 -20.80
C GLY A 31 8.95 1.79 -19.89
N ASP A 32 8.48 2.62 -18.97
CA ASP A 32 9.29 3.40 -18.03
C ASP A 32 8.59 3.52 -16.67
N LEU A 33 9.23 4.18 -15.70
CA LEU A 33 8.68 4.46 -14.36
C LEU A 33 8.37 5.94 -14.18
N SER A 34 8.03 6.66 -15.27
CA SER A 34 7.60 8.05 -15.16
C SER A 34 6.35 8.19 -14.29
N PRO A 35 6.18 9.30 -13.56
CA PRO A 35 4.98 9.55 -12.76
C PRO A 35 3.69 9.40 -13.55
N GLU A 36 3.67 9.83 -14.80
CA GLU A 36 2.52 9.75 -15.70
C GLU A 36 2.16 8.31 -16.03
N ARG A 37 3.16 7.45 -16.31
CA ARG A 37 2.94 6.03 -16.57
C ARG A 37 2.47 5.30 -15.33
N LEU A 38 3.12 5.53 -14.18
CA LEU A 38 2.72 4.96 -12.91
C LEU A 38 1.29 5.35 -12.55
N LEU A 39 0.94 6.63 -12.69
CA LEU A 39 -0.43 7.09 -12.46
C LEU A 39 -1.43 6.43 -13.40
N SER A 40 -1.09 6.30 -14.69
CA SER A 40 -1.91 5.59 -15.68
C SER A 40 -2.11 4.12 -15.29
N ALA A 41 -1.07 3.44 -14.81
CA ALA A 41 -1.13 2.07 -14.36
C ALA A 41 -2.05 1.90 -13.14
N TYR A 42 -1.79 2.66 -12.06
CA TYR A 42 -2.57 2.57 -10.82
C TYR A 42 -4.05 2.88 -11.02
N ARG A 43 -4.39 3.84 -11.89
CA ARG A 43 -5.79 4.15 -12.26
C ARG A 43 -6.52 2.99 -12.93
N GLN A 44 -5.78 2.03 -13.47
CA GLN A 44 -6.30 0.82 -14.11
C GLN A 44 -6.10 -0.45 -13.26
N GLY A 45 -5.67 -0.30 -12.00
CA GLY A 45 -5.41 -1.43 -11.10
C GLY A 45 -4.14 -2.21 -11.42
N ILE A 46 -3.25 -1.62 -12.23
CA ILE A 46 -1.98 -2.20 -12.67
C ILE A 46 -0.86 -1.64 -11.79
N PHE A 47 0.11 -2.48 -11.45
CA PHE A 47 1.29 -2.06 -10.68
C PHE A 47 2.58 -2.68 -11.24
N PRO A 48 3.75 -2.03 -11.06
CA PRO A 48 5.03 -2.60 -11.45
C PRO A 48 5.55 -3.54 -10.36
N TRP A 49 6.05 -4.71 -10.76
CA TRP A 49 6.75 -5.63 -9.87
C TRP A 49 7.75 -6.46 -10.66
N PHE A 50 9.03 -6.27 -10.41
CA PHE A 50 10.14 -6.89 -11.13
C PHE A 50 11.42 -6.84 -10.29
N SER A 51 12.38 -7.74 -10.56
CA SER A 51 13.67 -7.75 -9.86
C SER A 51 14.65 -6.76 -10.48
N PRO A 52 15.60 -6.22 -9.71
CA PRO A 52 16.66 -5.34 -10.24
C PRO A 52 17.42 -6.04 -11.38
N GLY A 53 17.55 -5.34 -12.52
CA GLY A 53 18.21 -5.88 -13.73
C GLY A 53 17.27 -6.60 -14.70
N GLU A 54 16.04 -6.86 -14.32
CA GLU A 54 15.00 -7.38 -15.20
C GLU A 54 14.25 -6.24 -15.92
N PRO A 55 13.60 -6.51 -17.05
CA PRO A 55 12.66 -5.57 -17.65
C PRO A 55 11.54 -5.20 -16.66
N ILE A 56 11.02 -3.99 -16.76
CA ILE A 56 9.84 -3.59 -15.97
C ILE A 56 8.69 -4.52 -16.32
N LEU A 57 8.11 -5.20 -15.33
CA LEU A 57 6.94 -6.06 -15.49
C LEU A 57 5.74 -5.41 -14.81
N TRP A 58 4.57 -5.47 -15.47
CA TRP A 58 3.32 -4.87 -15.05
C TRP A 58 2.27 -5.93 -14.77
N TRP A 59 1.59 -5.80 -13.64
CA TRP A 59 0.74 -6.86 -13.08
C TRP A 59 -0.66 -6.37 -12.73
N CYS A 60 -1.64 -7.25 -12.92
CA CYS A 60 -3.01 -7.14 -12.39
C CYS A 60 -3.53 -8.54 -12.06
N PRO A 61 -3.23 -9.07 -10.84
CA PRO A 61 -3.57 -10.45 -10.46
C PRO A 61 -5.06 -10.69 -10.29
N ASP A 62 -5.44 -11.97 -10.41
CA ASP A 62 -6.78 -12.50 -10.14
C ASP A 62 -6.68 -13.81 -9.36
N PRO A 63 -7.12 -13.86 -8.08
CA PRO A 63 -7.82 -12.80 -7.34
C PRO A 63 -6.92 -11.64 -6.94
N ARG A 64 -7.53 -10.54 -6.48
CA ARG A 64 -6.87 -9.37 -5.92
C ARG A 64 -7.07 -9.34 -4.41
N ALA A 65 -5.97 -9.23 -3.67
CA ALA A 65 -6.02 -9.08 -2.23
C ALA A 65 -6.39 -7.65 -1.82
N VAL A 66 -7.38 -7.50 -0.98
CA VAL A 66 -7.87 -6.21 -0.47
C VAL A 66 -8.15 -6.27 1.02
N LEU A 67 -8.12 -5.12 1.67
CA LEU A 67 -8.49 -4.96 3.07
C LEU A 67 -9.58 -3.90 3.20
N PHE A 68 -10.79 -4.34 3.52
CA PHE A 68 -11.88 -3.43 3.87
C PHE A 68 -11.71 -2.99 5.33
N PRO A 69 -11.92 -1.69 5.66
CA PRO A 69 -11.82 -1.21 7.03
C PRO A 69 -12.65 -1.99 8.04
N ALA A 70 -13.86 -2.42 7.64
CA ALA A 70 -14.76 -3.21 8.50
C ALA A 70 -14.21 -4.63 8.82
N GLN A 71 -13.28 -5.12 8.02
CA GLN A 71 -12.65 -6.43 8.21
C GLN A 71 -11.28 -6.33 8.91
N PHE A 72 -10.79 -5.10 9.13
CA PHE A 72 -9.49 -4.89 9.76
C PHE A 72 -9.49 -5.48 11.18
N HIS A 73 -8.58 -6.41 11.41
CA HIS A 73 -8.52 -7.18 12.64
C HIS A 73 -7.16 -7.03 13.35
N LEU A 74 -7.22 -6.75 14.64
CA LEU A 74 -6.06 -6.75 15.53
C LEU A 74 -6.21 -7.86 16.57
N SER A 75 -5.22 -8.73 16.68
CA SER A 75 -5.17 -9.78 17.71
C SER A 75 -5.22 -9.17 19.12
N ARG A 76 -5.63 -9.99 20.11
CA ARG A 76 -5.65 -9.56 21.52
C ARG A 76 -4.26 -9.14 22.02
N SER A 77 -3.20 -9.84 21.59
CA SER A 77 -1.82 -9.50 21.93
C SER A 77 -1.41 -8.15 21.33
N MET A 78 -1.79 -7.88 20.07
CA MET A 78 -1.52 -6.62 19.41
C MET A 78 -2.25 -5.46 20.09
N LYS A 79 -3.52 -5.62 20.45
CA LYS A 79 -4.28 -4.62 21.23
C LYS A 79 -3.63 -4.34 22.60
N LYS A 80 -3.14 -5.37 23.29
CA LYS A 80 -2.41 -5.21 24.56
C LYS A 80 -1.09 -4.46 24.38
N PHE A 81 -0.35 -4.78 23.31
CA PHE A 81 0.89 -4.08 22.95
C PHE A 81 0.64 -2.61 22.70
N MET A 82 -0.34 -2.27 21.85
CA MET A 82 -0.66 -0.89 21.49
C MET A 82 -1.00 0.00 22.68
N ARG A 83 -1.73 -0.53 23.69
CA ARG A 83 -2.07 0.23 24.92
C ARG A 83 -0.86 0.60 25.77
N ARG A 84 0.28 -0.08 25.60
CA ARG A 84 1.49 0.10 26.41
C ARG A 84 2.64 0.70 25.63
N SER A 85 2.45 0.82 24.31
CA SER A 85 3.47 1.33 23.42
C SER A 85 3.63 2.84 23.59
N ASP A 86 4.86 3.30 23.53
CA ASP A 86 5.27 4.69 23.46
C ASP A 86 5.52 5.18 22.03
N TYR A 87 5.06 4.42 21.03
CA TYR A 87 5.20 4.77 19.63
C TYR A 87 4.45 6.04 19.28
N ARG A 88 5.14 6.94 18.59
CA ARG A 88 4.56 8.09 17.92
C ARG A 88 4.41 7.78 16.43
N VAL A 89 3.29 8.17 15.82
CA VAL A 89 3.01 7.96 14.41
C VAL A 89 2.95 9.31 13.68
N THR A 90 3.49 9.37 12.48
CA THR A 90 3.39 10.54 11.60
C THR A 90 2.97 10.12 10.20
N LEU A 91 2.50 11.08 9.43
CA LEU A 91 2.14 10.95 8.02
C LEU A 91 3.00 11.91 7.20
N ASN A 92 3.61 11.41 6.12
CA ASN A 92 4.36 12.20 5.14
C ASN A 92 5.50 13.07 5.71
N GLN A 93 6.13 12.67 6.81
CA GLN A 93 7.25 13.41 7.40
C GLN A 93 8.62 12.84 7.02
N ALA A 94 8.68 11.58 6.55
CA ALA A 94 9.94 10.93 6.23
C ALA A 94 9.79 9.86 5.12
N PHE A 95 9.11 10.19 4.02
CA PHE A 95 8.81 9.27 2.92
C PHE A 95 10.07 8.55 2.39
N GLU A 96 11.14 9.32 2.11
CA GLU A 96 12.39 8.75 1.60
C GLU A 96 13.03 7.76 2.58
N ALA A 97 12.97 8.04 3.88
CA ALA A 97 13.46 7.12 4.91
C ALA A 97 12.62 5.83 4.98
N VAL A 98 11.28 5.93 4.83
CA VAL A 98 10.38 4.78 4.83
C VAL A 98 10.62 3.88 3.63
N ILE A 99 10.64 4.43 2.39
CA ILE A 99 10.84 3.61 1.19
C ILE A 99 12.24 2.99 1.16
N SER A 100 13.28 3.71 1.63
CA SER A 100 14.64 3.19 1.75
C SER A 100 14.72 2.05 2.77
N ALA A 101 14.03 2.15 3.91
CA ALA A 101 13.93 1.07 4.88
C ALA A 101 13.20 -0.15 4.30
N CYS A 102 12.09 0.04 3.60
CA CYS A 102 11.39 -1.04 2.90
C CYS A 102 12.28 -1.75 1.86
N ALA A 103 13.19 -1.02 1.22
CA ALA A 103 14.14 -1.57 0.25
C ALA A 103 15.28 -2.37 0.89
N SER A 104 15.72 -1.99 2.09
CA SER A 104 16.92 -2.57 2.73
C SER A 104 16.66 -3.67 3.76
N GLU A 105 15.45 -3.75 4.35
CA GLU A 105 15.14 -4.63 5.49
C GLU A 105 14.73 -6.06 5.11
N ARG A 106 14.83 -6.45 3.84
CA ARG A 106 14.45 -7.79 3.36
C ARG A 106 15.69 -8.67 3.20
N GLU A 107 15.82 -9.72 4.03
CA GLU A 107 16.94 -10.67 3.99
C GLU A 107 17.03 -11.45 2.66
N GLU A 108 15.90 -11.73 2.02
CA GLU A 108 15.83 -12.50 0.75
C GLU A 108 15.99 -11.64 -0.51
N GLY A 109 16.36 -10.37 -0.37
CA GLY A 109 16.40 -9.40 -1.47
C GLY A 109 15.06 -8.66 -1.63
N THR A 110 15.09 -7.59 -2.42
CA THR A 110 13.94 -6.72 -2.60
C THR A 110 13.70 -6.42 -4.08
N TRP A 111 12.43 -6.34 -4.47
CA TRP A 111 12.02 -5.80 -5.76
C TRP A 111 12.12 -4.25 -5.80
N ILE A 112 12.28 -3.60 -4.64
CA ILE A 112 12.38 -2.15 -4.52
C ILE A 112 13.81 -1.72 -4.88
N GLY A 113 14.12 -1.72 -6.17
CA GLY A 113 15.39 -1.26 -6.71
C GLY A 113 15.52 0.28 -6.66
N ARG A 114 16.70 0.79 -6.98
CA ARG A 114 16.99 2.24 -6.98
C ARG A 114 16.07 3.05 -7.88
N ASP A 115 15.64 2.47 -9.02
CA ASP A 115 14.76 3.14 -9.97
C ASP A 115 13.34 3.24 -9.42
N ILE A 116 12.86 2.21 -8.71
CA ILE A 116 11.59 2.22 -7.96
C ILE A 116 11.65 3.29 -6.88
N VAL A 117 12.69 3.32 -6.05
CA VAL A 117 12.84 4.34 -4.99
C VAL A 117 12.75 5.75 -5.57
N ARG A 118 13.49 6.04 -6.65
CA ARG A 118 13.47 7.35 -7.32
C ARG A 118 12.08 7.69 -7.87
N ALA A 119 11.44 6.74 -8.54
CA ALA A 119 10.12 6.95 -9.14
C ALA A 119 9.05 7.26 -8.08
N TYR A 120 9.05 6.52 -6.96
CA TYR A 120 8.06 6.74 -5.91
C TYR A 120 8.33 8.00 -5.06
N ILE A 121 9.59 8.44 -4.93
CA ILE A 121 9.91 9.77 -4.38
C ILE A 121 9.30 10.86 -5.27
N GLN A 122 9.39 10.74 -6.60
CA GLN A 122 8.74 11.70 -7.52
C GLN A 122 7.20 11.69 -7.38
N LEU A 123 6.59 10.52 -7.22
CA LEU A 123 5.16 10.42 -6.93
C LEU A 123 4.79 11.08 -5.59
N HIS A 124 5.64 10.94 -4.57
CA HIS A 124 5.44 11.61 -3.28
C HIS A 124 5.52 13.13 -3.41
N LEU A 125 6.52 13.66 -4.12
CA LEU A 125 6.65 15.09 -4.38
C LEU A 125 5.48 15.66 -5.20
N SER A 126 4.82 14.80 -5.98
CA SER A 126 3.60 15.15 -6.74
C SER A 126 2.31 14.95 -5.93
N GLY A 127 2.38 14.56 -4.66
CA GLY A 127 1.23 14.35 -3.78
C GLY A 127 0.42 13.08 -4.07
N LEU A 128 1.01 12.09 -4.75
CA LEU A 128 0.36 10.83 -5.14
C LEU A 128 0.78 9.65 -4.26
N ALA A 129 2.01 9.65 -3.76
CA ALA A 129 2.52 8.64 -2.84
C ALA A 129 2.63 9.20 -1.43
N HIS A 130 2.29 8.37 -0.43
CA HIS A 130 2.24 8.77 0.97
C HIS A 130 2.90 7.72 1.86
N SER A 131 3.49 8.18 2.97
CA SER A 131 4.11 7.33 3.98
C SER A 131 3.52 7.53 5.35
N VAL A 132 3.56 6.48 6.14
CA VAL A 132 3.26 6.50 7.57
C VAL A 132 4.50 6.02 8.30
N GLU A 133 4.95 6.81 9.25
CA GLU A 133 6.15 6.55 10.03
C GLU A 133 5.81 6.20 11.48
N VAL A 134 6.52 5.22 12.04
CA VAL A 134 6.46 4.90 13.47
C VAL A 134 7.80 5.19 14.11
N TRP A 135 7.76 5.99 15.15
CA TRP A 135 8.91 6.48 15.89
C TRP A 135 8.91 5.99 17.32
N ARG A 136 10.09 5.59 17.80
CA ARG A 136 10.38 5.40 19.23
C ARG A 136 11.44 6.44 19.63
N GLY A 137 11.03 7.46 20.37
CA GLY A 137 11.84 8.66 20.55
C GLY A 137 12.12 9.35 19.21
N ALA A 138 13.40 9.47 18.82
CA ALA A 138 13.85 10.03 17.55
C ALA A 138 14.12 8.96 16.46
N GLU A 139 14.05 7.69 16.80
CA GLU A 139 14.37 6.59 15.90
C GLU A 139 13.15 6.16 15.07
N LEU A 140 13.31 6.04 13.75
CA LEU A 140 12.31 5.47 12.84
C LEU A 140 12.37 3.93 12.94
N VAL A 141 11.36 3.34 13.60
CA VAL A 141 11.33 1.91 13.94
C VAL A 141 10.35 1.08 13.10
N GLY A 142 9.55 1.72 12.27
CA GLY A 142 8.64 1.06 11.34
C GLY A 142 7.89 2.05 10.48
N GLY A 143 7.15 1.54 9.51
CA GLY A 143 6.34 2.36 8.62
C GLY A 143 5.80 1.59 7.44
N LEU A 144 5.04 2.28 6.63
CA LEU A 144 4.51 1.80 5.36
C LEU A 144 4.46 2.96 4.35
N TYR A 145 4.41 2.63 3.07
CA TYR A 145 4.09 3.60 2.03
C TYR A 145 3.15 3.01 0.99
N GLY A 146 2.53 3.88 0.21
CA GLY A 146 1.64 3.49 -0.88
C GLY A 146 1.12 4.66 -1.68
N ILE A 147 0.20 4.37 -2.59
CA ILE A 147 -0.35 5.30 -3.58
C ILE A 147 -1.80 5.61 -3.25
N ALA A 148 -2.14 6.91 -3.24
CA ALA A 148 -3.51 7.37 -3.07
C ALA A 148 -4.28 7.34 -4.38
N GLN A 149 -5.49 6.77 -4.34
CA GLN A 149 -6.45 6.70 -5.45
C GLN A 149 -7.86 7.09 -4.94
N GLY A 150 -8.06 8.39 -4.67
CA GLY A 150 -9.30 8.82 -4.03
C GLY A 150 -9.52 8.12 -2.69
N ALA A 151 -10.65 7.45 -2.51
CA ALA A 151 -10.99 6.69 -1.30
C ALA A 151 -10.38 5.27 -1.24
N LEU A 152 -9.44 4.95 -2.16
CA LEU A 152 -8.66 3.71 -2.18
C LEU A 152 -7.18 4.06 -1.96
N PHE A 153 -6.47 3.24 -1.20
CA PHE A 153 -5.03 3.34 -0.98
C PHE A 153 -4.34 2.03 -1.38
N CYS A 154 -3.40 2.10 -2.34
CA CYS A 154 -2.58 0.96 -2.72
C CYS A 154 -1.39 0.86 -1.78
N GLY A 155 -1.40 -0.12 -0.86
CA GLY A 155 -0.30 -0.37 0.06
C GLY A 155 0.85 -1.07 -0.68
N GLU A 156 2.00 -0.41 -0.81
CA GLU A 156 3.13 -0.93 -1.59
C GLU A 156 4.06 -1.80 -0.76
N SER A 157 4.48 -1.30 0.39
CA SER A 157 5.38 -2.04 1.27
C SER A 157 5.34 -1.49 2.68
N MET A 158 5.83 -2.29 3.62
CA MET A 158 6.02 -1.91 5.03
C MET A 158 7.28 -2.56 5.58
N PHE A 159 7.84 -1.93 6.62
CA PHE A 159 8.99 -2.45 7.36
C PHE A 159 8.79 -2.34 8.87
N SER A 160 9.57 -3.12 9.63
CA SER A 160 9.47 -3.16 11.09
C SER A 160 10.84 -3.49 11.69
N ARG A 161 11.47 -2.51 12.32
CA ARG A 161 12.73 -2.65 13.09
C ARG A 161 12.49 -2.93 14.57
N ALA A 162 11.28 -2.66 15.03
CA ALA A 162 10.87 -2.95 16.39
C ALA A 162 9.53 -3.69 16.41
N ASP A 163 9.24 -4.36 17.51
CA ASP A 163 8.07 -5.21 17.66
C ASP A 163 6.79 -4.52 17.23
N ASN A 164 6.07 -5.16 16.31
CA ASN A 164 4.75 -4.72 15.84
C ASN A 164 4.70 -3.31 15.22
N ALA A 165 5.82 -2.68 14.90
CA ALA A 165 5.83 -1.29 14.42
C ALA A 165 5.07 -1.12 13.09
N SER A 166 5.20 -2.05 12.13
CA SER A 166 4.44 -2.00 10.87
C SER A 166 2.93 -2.17 11.08
N LYS A 167 2.52 -3.06 12.00
CA LYS A 167 1.10 -3.24 12.36
C LYS A 167 0.54 -2.01 13.08
N TYR A 168 1.38 -1.35 13.88
CA TYR A 168 1.02 -0.10 14.55
C TYR A 168 0.81 1.02 13.52
N ALA A 169 1.72 1.14 12.53
CA ALA A 169 1.57 2.07 11.41
C ALA A 169 0.25 1.86 10.67
N LEU A 170 -0.05 0.61 10.28
CA LEU A 170 -1.27 0.30 9.54
C LEU A 170 -2.54 0.59 10.37
N ALA A 171 -2.54 0.31 11.67
CA ALA A 171 -3.68 0.59 12.54
C ALA A 171 -3.94 2.08 12.69
N ALA A 172 -2.92 2.90 12.91
CA ALA A 172 -3.04 4.35 12.97
C ALA A 172 -3.49 4.94 11.62
N PHE A 173 -2.89 4.46 10.53
CA PHE A 173 -3.28 4.86 9.18
C PHE A 173 -4.73 4.49 8.86
N MET A 174 -5.15 3.25 9.14
CA MET A 174 -6.52 2.79 8.90
C MET A 174 -7.54 3.70 9.60
N GLN A 175 -7.30 4.02 10.86
CA GLN A 175 -8.17 4.91 11.63
C GLN A 175 -8.23 6.32 11.02
N HIS A 176 -7.07 6.89 10.66
CA HIS A 176 -6.97 8.18 10.01
C HIS A 176 -7.66 8.20 8.64
N PHE A 177 -7.38 7.20 7.80
CA PHE A 177 -7.90 7.10 6.45
C PHE A 177 -9.43 6.97 6.44
N VAL A 178 -9.99 6.13 7.32
CA VAL A 178 -11.45 5.97 7.46
C VAL A 178 -12.12 7.27 7.93
N ARG A 179 -11.53 7.99 8.89
CA ARG A 179 -12.05 9.29 9.34
C ARG A 179 -12.11 10.32 8.22
N HIS A 180 -11.26 10.20 7.20
CA HIS A 180 -11.24 11.07 6.03
C HIS A 180 -12.04 10.52 4.84
N GLY A 181 -12.78 9.41 5.01
CA GLY A 181 -13.62 8.84 3.96
C GLY A 181 -12.97 7.72 3.15
N GLY A 182 -11.81 7.23 3.57
CA GLY A 182 -11.15 6.07 2.96
C GLY A 182 -11.97 4.79 3.12
N GLN A 183 -12.03 3.97 2.08
CA GLN A 183 -12.94 2.82 2.01
C GLN A 183 -12.27 1.49 1.70
N LEU A 184 -11.07 1.49 1.11
CA LEU A 184 -10.40 0.27 0.69
C LEU A 184 -8.87 0.43 0.69
N ILE A 185 -8.18 -0.59 1.20
CA ILE A 185 -6.74 -0.75 0.98
C ILE A 185 -6.53 -1.91 -0.01
N ASP A 186 -5.85 -1.65 -1.10
CA ASP A 186 -5.38 -2.63 -2.05
C ASP A 186 -4.06 -3.22 -1.53
N CYS A 187 -4.04 -4.53 -1.32
CA CYS A 187 -2.88 -5.29 -0.86
C CYS A 187 -2.23 -6.09 -1.99
N GLN A 188 -2.69 -5.95 -3.22
CA GLN A 188 -2.26 -6.60 -4.46
C GLN A 188 -2.34 -8.14 -4.40
N VAL A 189 -1.49 -8.79 -3.62
CA VAL A 189 -1.42 -10.25 -3.46
C VAL A 189 -1.52 -10.61 -2.00
N LEU A 190 -2.37 -11.59 -1.66
CA LEU A 190 -2.56 -12.06 -0.29
C LEU A 190 -1.30 -12.76 0.23
N ASN A 191 -0.92 -12.46 1.45
CA ASN A 191 0.12 -13.15 2.21
C ASN A 191 -0.33 -13.33 3.65
N ASP A 192 0.38 -14.17 4.42
CA ASP A 192 0.03 -14.49 5.80
C ASP A 192 -0.05 -13.26 6.70
N HIS A 193 0.81 -12.26 6.46
CA HIS A 193 0.82 -11.03 7.23
C HIS A 193 -0.44 -10.21 7.00
N THR A 194 -0.80 -9.93 5.74
CA THR A 194 -2.01 -9.16 5.41
C THR A 194 -3.28 -9.93 5.73
N ALA A 195 -3.30 -11.25 5.53
CA ALA A 195 -4.40 -12.13 5.94
C ALA A 195 -4.65 -12.06 7.44
N SER A 196 -3.59 -12.07 8.26
CA SER A 196 -3.69 -11.94 9.73
C SER A 196 -4.31 -10.62 10.20
N LEU A 197 -4.32 -9.61 9.33
CA LEU A 197 -4.90 -8.28 9.57
C LEU A 197 -6.31 -8.11 8.99
N GLY A 198 -6.84 -9.16 8.36
CA GLY A 198 -8.20 -9.20 7.83
C GLY A 198 -8.30 -8.94 6.32
N ALA A 199 -7.16 -8.91 5.59
CA ALA A 199 -7.18 -8.87 4.14
C ALA A 199 -7.74 -10.19 3.58
N GLY A 200 -8.43 -10.10 2.47
CA GLY A 200 -8.97 -11.23 1.74
C GLY A 200 -8.97 -11.00 0.24
N ASP A 201 -9.17 -12.08 -0.49
CA ASP A 201 -9.20 -12.09 -1.94
C ASP A 201 -10.59 -11.77 -2.48
N ILE A 202 -10.64 -10.93 -3.50
CA ILE A 202 -11.82 -10.71 -4.33
C ILE A 202 -11.48 -10.93 -5.81
N PRO A 203 -12.44 -11.29 -6.67
CA PRO A 203 -12.21 -11.36 -8.10
C PRO A 203 -11.67 -10.03 -8.65
N ARG A 204 -10.68 -10.08 -9.55
CA ARG A 204 -10.10 -8.90 -10.21
C ARG A 204 -11.17 -7.94 -10.73
N ARG A 205 -12.22 -8.46 -11.36
CA ARG A 205 -13.32 -7.66 -11.89
C ARG A 205 -14.04 -6.85 -10.82
N GLU A 206 -14.26 -7.43 -9.64
CA GLU A 206 -14.86 -6.72 -8.50
C GLU A 206 -13.93 -5.62 -8.00
N PHE A 207 -12.64 -5.91 -7.90
CA PHE A 207 -11.62 -4.91 -7.55
C PHE A 207 -11.61 -3.74 -8.54
N LEU A 208 -11.58 -4.00 -9.86
CA LEU A 208 -11.56 -2.96 -10.89
C LEU A 208 -12.83 -2.09 -10.85
N ASN A 209 -14.00 -2.68 -10.58
CA ASN A 209 -15.24 -1.96 -10.38
C ASN A 209 -15.19 -1.06 -9.12
N ALA A 210 -14.64 -1.58 -8.02
CA ALA A 210 -14.43 -0.80 -6.81
C ALA A 210 -13.43 0.35 -7.03
N LEU A 211 -12.31 0.09 -7.69
CA LEU A 211 -11.30 1.10 -8.04
C LEU A 211 -11.92 2.23 -8.87
N ASN A 212 -12.66 1.91 -9.95
CA ASN A 212 -13.32 2.91 -10.81
C ASN A 212 -14.26 3.84 -10.04
N ARG A 213 -14.95 3.32 -9.03
CA ARG A 213 -15.83 4.11 -8.17
C ARG A 213 -15.03 4.92 -7.15
N LEU A 214 -14.06 4.29 -6.47
CA LEU A 214 -13.36 4.87 -5.32
C LEU A 214 -12.33 5.93 -5.72
N GLN A 215 -11.70 5.81 -6.88
CA GLN A 215 -10.76 6.83 -7.38
C GLN A 215 -11.43 8.18 -7.70
N GLN A 216 -12.77 8.21 -7.86
CA GLN A 216 -13.56 9.42 -8.05
C GLN A 216 -14.10 9.99 -6.73
N ALA A 217 -14.02 9.23 -5.64
CA ALA A 217 -14.51 9.67 -4.35
C ALA A 217 -13.49 10.60 -3.68
N ALA A 218 -13.91 11.82 -3.37
CA ALA A 218 -13.08 12.78 -2.66
C ALA A 218 -12.93 12.37 -1.18
N LEU A 219 -11.72 12.50 -0.67
CA LEU A 219 -11.45 12.44 0.77
C LEU A 219 -11.71 13.81 1.41
N ILE A 220 -11.92 13.81 2.71
CA ILE A 220 -11.97 15.05 3.50
C ILE A 220 -10.59 15.72 3.41
N ASP A 221 -10.60 17.04 3.25
CA ASP A 221 -9.39 17.85 3.17
C ASP A 221 -8.44 17.61 4.35
N GLY A 222 -7.15 17.61 4.06
CA GLY A 222 -6.11 17.37 5.05
C GLY A 222 -5.74 15.91 5.27
N CYS A 223 -6.42 14.96 4.61
CA CYS A 223 -6.07 13.53 4.73
C CYS A 223 -4.58 13.26 4.51
N TRP A 224 -3.99 13.93 3.53
CA TRP A 224 -2.60 13.70 3.12
C TRP A 224 -1.61 14.81 3.55
N TYR A 225 -2.01 15.75 4.39
CA TYR A 225 -1.08 16.75 4.90
C TYR A 225 -0.05 16.11 5.85
N PRO A 226 1.23 16.51 5.80
CA PRO A 226 2.22 16.09 6.78
C PRO A 226 1.77 16.44 8.20
N GLN A 227 1.57 15.44 9.04
CA GLN A 227 1.00 15.61 10.39
C GLN A 227 1.32 14.43 11.31
N PRO A 228 1.26 14.62 12.65
CA PRO A 228 1.17 13.50 13.56
C PRO A 228 -0.20 12.81 13.41
N LEU A 229 -0.21 11.49 13.54
CA LEU A 229 -1.43 10.70 13.63
C LEU A 229 -1.74 10.33 15.08
N ASP A 230 -3.03 10.23 15.40
CA ASP A 230 -3.46 9.72 16.69
C ASP A 230 -2.99 8.27 16.87
N ALA A 231 -2.66 7.91 18.11
CA ALA A 231 -2.47 6.50 18.47
C ALA A 231 -3.75 5.70 18.15
N PRO A 232 -3.63 4.45 17.68
CA PRO A 232 -4.80 3.65 17.36
C PRO A 232 -5.73 3.50 18.56
N VAL A 233 -7.00 3.90 18.42
CA VAL A 233 -8.03 3.66 19.43
C VAL A 233 -8.34 2.17 19.47
N ILE A 234 -8.17 1.59 20.63
CA ILE A 234 -8.43 0.17 20.86
C ILE A 234 -9.66 0.11 21.78
N ASP A 235 -10.81 -0.30 21.20
CA ASP A 235 -12.01 -0.50 21.98
C ASP A 235 -11.72 -1.40 23.19
N THR A 236 -12.00 -0.89 24.36
CA THR A 236 -12.05 -1.71 25.58
C THR A 236 -13.20 -2.68 25.40
N PRO A 237 -13.02 -4.00 25.63
CA PRO A 237 -14.17 -4.91 25.66
C PRO A 237 -15.21 -4.30 26.61
N SER A 238 -16.44 -4.14 26.12
CA SER A 238 -17.55 -3.78 26.99
C SER A 238 -17.58 -4.82 28.14
N ALA A 239 -17.74 -4.34 29.38
CA ALA A 239 -17.73 -5.18 30.59
C ALA A 239 -18.97 -6.10 30.65
N GLY A 240 -19.31 -6.80 29.55
CA GLY A 240 -20.53 -7.56 29.35
C GLY A 240 -20.37 -8.99 28.83
N ASP A 241 -19.18 -9.39 28.37
CA ASP A 241 -18.96 -10.77 27.89
C ASP A 241 -18.11 -11.56 28.92
N LYS A 242 -18.80 -12.03 29.93
CA LYS A 242 -18.33 -13.12 30.80
C LYS A 242 -19.17 -14.37 30.56
#